data_cb846329b99505ad19ada23c4cd231f1
#
_entry.id   cb846329b99505ad19ada23c4cd231f1
#
_cell.length_a   1.000
_cell.length_b   1.000
_cell.length_c   1.000
_cell.angle_alpha   90.00
_cell.angle_beta   90.00
_cell.angle_gamma   90.00
#
_symmetry.space_group_name_H-M   'P 1'
#
loop_
_entity.id
_entity.type
_entity.pdbx_description
1 polymer ?
#
loop_
_entity_poly.entity_id
_entity_poly.type
_entity_poly.pdbx_seq_one_letter_code
_entity_poly.pdbx_strand_id
1 'polypeptide(L)'
;MDLEFIKMKTFSYTAHSKQVLGDMHTPVSIYLKVRDMYPQSALMESSDYHAGENSLSFIALCPLASIGVNSGIVTTSYPDNSRKEEPLTKSFTVEKAMNQFISQFLVTGENKNVCGLYGYTTFNAVKYFEHISVKESHDEQNDAPDLLYILYKYIIVFNHFKNELTLVEMLGEGEESGLPELEAAIENRNYASYNFSVTGPVTSPISDEEHKANVRKGIAHCMRGDVFQIVLSRRFVQPYAGDDFKVYRALRSINPS
;
A
#
# COMPACT_ATOMS: atom_id res chain seq x y z
N MET A 1 -5.92 -43.94 3.30
CA MET A 1 -5.50 -42.86 2.44
C MET A 1 -5.36 -41.63 3.34
N ASP A 2 -4.15 -41.54 3.95
CA ASP A 2 -3.85 -40.57 4.99
C ASP A 2 -3.77 -39.19 4.34
N LEU A 3 -4.73 -38.32 4.69
CA LEU A 3 -4.61 -36.90 4.47
C LEU A 3 -3.53 -36.42 5.45
N GLU A 4 -2.27 -36.34 4.99
CA GLU A 4 -1.26 -35.55 5.66
C GLU A 4 -1.81 -34.12 5.76
N PHE A 5 -2.28 -33.76 6.92
CA PHE A 5 -2.47 -32.37 7.30
C PHE A 5 -1.08 -31.72 7.26
N ILE A 6 -0.76 -31.07 6.15
CA ILE A 6 0.41 -30.20 6.07
C ILE A 6 0.20 -29.17 7.19
N LYS A 7 0.90 -29.35 8.30
CA LYS A 7 0.86 -28.45 9.44
C LYS A 7 1.41 -27.09 8.94
N MET A 8 0.51 -26.15 8.64
CA MET A 8 0.92 -24.83 8.22
C MET A 8 1.82 -24.23 9.29
N LYS A 9 2.97 -23.69 8.88
CA LYS A 9 3.91 -23.03 9.79
C LYS A 9 3.23 -21.79 10.36
N THR A 10 3.35 -21.59 11.66
CA THR A 10 2.84 -20.39 12.33
C THR A 10 4.00 -19.52 12.76
N PHE A 11 3.92 -18.23 12.45
CA PHE A 11 4.86 -17.20 12.87
C PHE A 11 4.21 -16.41 14.02
N SER A 12 4.86 -16.42 15.18
CA SER A 12 4.34 -15.78 16.39
C SER A 12 5.14 -14.53 16.71
N TYR A 13 4.42 -13.44 17.01
CA TYR A 13 4.99 -12.15 17.37
C TYR A 13 4.32 -11.58 18.61
N THR A 14 5.07 -10.83 19.38
CA THR A 14 4.55 -9.99 20.45
C THR A 14 4.70 -8.53 20.04
N ALA A 15 3.60 -7.80 20.02
CA ALA A 15 3.61 -6.38 19.75
C ALA A 15 3.97 -5.61 21.01
N HIS A 16 4.96 -4.75 20.90
CA HIS A 16 5.37 -3.77 21.90
C HIS A 16 5.13 -2.38 21.37
N SER A 17 4.78 -1.45 22.24
CA SER A 17 4.50 -0.09 21.82
C SER A 17 5.09 0.95 22.73
N LYS A 18 5.40 2.14 22.17
CA LYS A 18 5.86 3.32 22.88
C LYS A 18 5.12 4.53 22.35
N GLN A 19 4.56 5.34 23.26
CA GLN A 19 3.99 6.64 22.92
C GLN A 19 5.05 7.73 23.05
N VAL A 20 5.08 8.64 22.05
CA VAL A 20 5.93 9.82 22.04
C VAL A 20 5.15 11.04 21.55
N LEU A 21 5.61 12.24 21.87
CA LEU A 21 4.97 13.47 21.39
C LEU A 21 5.15 13.61 19.88
N GLY A 22 4.09 14.02 19.20
CA GLY A 22 4.05 14.20 17.75
C GLY A 22 3.93 15.65 17.30
N ASP A 23 3.89 16.61 18.22
CA ASP A 23 3.62 18.04 17.97
C ASP A 23 4.65 18.74 17.08
N MET A 24 5.89 18.23 17.05
CA MET A 24 6.97 18.72 16.18
C MET A 24 7.12 17.93 14.89
N HIS A 25 6.22 17.00 14.60
CA HIS A 25 6.31 16.08 13.49
C HIS A 25 5.06 16.15 12.59
N THR A 26 5.23 15.70 11.36
CA THR A 26 4.11 15.36 10.45
C THR A 26 4.38 13.98 9.86
N PRO A 27 3.37 13.24 9.39
CA PRO A 27 3.59 11.95 8.74
C PRO A 27 4.62 12.04 7.60
N VAL A 28 4.54 13.08 6.78
CA VAL A 28 5.52 13.33 5.69
C VAL A 28 6.92 13.56 6.23
N SER A 29 7.08 14.36 7.30
CA SER A 29 8.41 14.64 7.86
C SER A 29 9.07 13.40 8.46
N ILE A 30 8.27 12.55 9.13
CA ILE A 30 8.75 11.26 9.65
C ILE A 30 9.13 10.35 8.48
N TYR A 31 8.26 10.20 7.47
CA TYR A 31 8.51 9.34 6.32
C TYR A 31 9.81 9.73 5.59
N LEU A 32 10.08 11.02 5.38
CA LEU A 32 11.32 11.50 4.78
C LEU A 32 12.58 11.12 5.58
N LYS A 33 12.48 10.96 6.90
CA LYS A 33 13.59 10.56 7.76
C LYS A 33 13.88 9.07 7.74
N VAL A 34 12.84 8.24 7.53
CA VAL A 34 12.94 6.79 7.69
C VAL A 34 12.95 6.01 6.36
N ARG A 35 12.42 6.57 5.26
CA ARG A 35 12.23 5.85 3.99
C ARG A 35 13.53 5.32 3.38
N ASP A 36 14.64 6.07 3.51
CA ASP A 36 15.94 5.66 2.95
C ASP A 36 16.63 4.58 3.80
N MET A 37 16.25 4.48 5.08
CA MET A 37 16.72 3.44 6.00
C MET A 37 15.91 2.15 5.85
N TYR A 38 14.63 2.27 5.50
CA TYR A 38 13.68 1.17 5.38
C TYR A 38 13.08 1.13 3.97
N PRO A 39 13.74 0.45 3.01
CA PRO A 39 13.18 0.27 1.66
C PRO A 39 11.86 -0.50 1.71
N GLN A 40 11.01 -0.29 0.72
CA GLN A 40 9.65 -0.84 0.65
C GLN A 40 8.74 -0.44 1.83
N SER A 41 8.96 0.73 2.40
CA SER A 41 8.09 1.33 3.40
C SER A 41 6.79 1.87 2.77
N ALA A 42 5.75 2.02 3.58
CA ALA A 42 4.47 2.59 3.15
C ALA A 42 4.07 3.79 4.02
N LEU A 43 3.53 4.82 3.40
CA LEU A 43 2.89 5.95 4.05
C LEU A 43 1.41 5.98 3.67
N MET A 44 0.53 5.94 4.65
CA MET A 44 -0.92 6.07 4.49
C MET A 44 -1.39 7.25 5.31
N GLU A 45 -1.73 8.34 4.64
CA GLU A 45 -2.18 9.56 5.30
C GLU A 45 -3.70 9.67 5.28
N SER A 46 -4.26 10.09 6.41
CA SER A 46 -5.64 10.58 6.44
C SER A 46 -5.64 12.04 6.00
N SER A 47 -6.48 12.35 5.03
CA SER A 47 -6.72 13.72 4.53
C SER A 47 -8.06 14.27 5.00
N ASP A 48 -8.73 13.63 5.97
CA ASP A 48 -10.01 14.09 6.48
C ASP A 48 -9.82 15.39 7.27
N TYR A 49 -10.30 16.49 6.69
CA TYR A 49 -10.30 17.83 7.30
C TYR A 49 -11.28 17.98 8.47
N HIS A 50 -12.18 17.04 8.65
CA HIS A 50 -13.12 17.02 9.78
C HIS A 50 -12.50 16.30 10.99
N ALA A 51 -11.26 16.66 11.33
CA ALA A 51 -10.44 16.11 12.41
C ALA A 51 -11.29 15.53 13.57
N GLY A 52 -11.78 14.32 13.38
CA GLY A 52 -12.38 13.53 14.43
C GLY A 52 -11.29 12.82 15.23
N GLU A 53 -11.65 12.33 16.40
CA GLU A 53 -10.72 11.58 17.29
C GLU A 53 -10.02 10.40 16.59
N ASN A 54 -10.55 9.94 15.45
CA ASN A 54 -10.05 8.80 14.67
C ASN A 54 -9.23 9.19 13.43
N SER A 55 -8.82 10.45 13.30
CA SER A 55 -7.94 10.86 12.18
C SER A 55 -6.51 10.35 12.42
N LEU A 56 -6.18 9.22 11.82
CA LEU A 56 -4.90 8.54 11.96
C LEU A 56 -4.17 8.45 10.63
N SER A 57 -2.85 8.65 10.66
CA SER A 57 -1.96 8.30 9.56
C SER A 57 -1.00 7.18 10.00
N PHE A 58 -0.60 6.34 9.06
CA PHE A 58 0.24 5.18 9.33
C PHE A 58 1.50 5.22 8.47
N ILE A 59 2.65 4.89 9.08
CA ILE A 59 3.89 4.62 8.38
C ILE A 59 4.31 3.20 8.75
N ALA A 60 4.42 2.33 7.74
CA ALA A 60 4.78 0.94 7.92
C ALA A 60 6.18 0.68 7.36
N LEU A 61 7.05 0.04 8.15
CA LEU A 61 8.47 -0.11 7.87
C LEU A 61 8.93 -1.55 8.10
N CYS A 62 9.97 -1.97 7.37
CA CYS A 62 10.59 -3.27 7.49
C CYS A 62 9.64 -4.44 7.18
N PRO A 63 9.44 -4.79 5.90
CA PRO A 63 8.60 -5.91 5.50
C PRO A 63 9.02 -7.23 6.15
N LEU A 64 8.08 -7.94 6.76
CA LEU A 64 8.26 -9.29 7.32
C LEU A 64 7.73 -10.37 6.37
N ALA A 65 6.59 -10.10 5.76
CA ALA A 65 5.91 -11.04 4.86
C ALA A 65 5.06 -10.28 3.86
N SER A 66 4.76 -10.91 2.73
CA SER A 66 3.88 -10.30 1.73
C SER A 66 3.02 -11.31 1.01
N ILE A 67 1.86 -10.87 0.55
CA ILE A 67 1.02 -11.57 -0.40
C ILE A 67 0.65 -10.63 -1.54
N GLY A 68 0.87 -11.08 -2.77
CA GLY A 68 0.51 -10.36 -3.98
C GLY A 68 -0.21 -11.25 -4.98
N VAL A 69 -0.98 -10.64 -5.86
CA VAL A 69 -1.57 -11.32 -7.02
C VAL A 69 -1.25 -10.51 -8.26
N ASN A 70 -0.71 -11.18 -9.25
CA ASN A 70 -0.44 -10.61 -10.55
C ASN A 70 -0.83 -11.61 -11.64
N SER A 71 -1.64 -11.19 -12.60
CA SER A 71 -2.07 -12.03 -13.72
C SER A 71 -2.58 -13.43 -13.30
N GLY A 72 -3.34 -13.49 -12.20
CA GLY A 72 -3.92 -14.72 -11.68
C GLY A 72 -2.95 -15.65 -10.93
N ILE A 73 -1.74 -15.20 -10.63
CA ILE A 73 -0.76 -15.93 -9.82
C ILE A 73 -0.66 -15.25 -8.46
N VAL A 74 -0.86 -16.02 -7.40
CA VAL A 74 -0.63 -15.60 -6.01
C VAL A 74 0.84 -15.84 -5.69
N THR A 75 1.52 -14.81 -5.23
CA THR A 75 2.89 -14.91 -4.70
C THR A 75 2.88 -14.56 -3.23
N THR A 76 3.42 -15.43 -2.39
CA THR A 76 3.60 -15.18 -0.95
C THR A 76 5.07 -15.23 -0.57
N SER A 77 5.50 -14.35 0.34
CA SER A 77 6.81 -14.40 0.99
C SER A 77 6.63 -14.41 2.51
N TYR A 78 7.55 -15.08 3.21
CA TYR A 78 7.45 -15.31 4.65
C TYR A 78 8.72 -14.89 5.38
N PRO A 79 8.68 -14.73 6.73
CA PRO A 79 9.80 -14.26 7.53
C PRO A 79 11.03 -15.18 7.50
N ASP A 80 10.84 -16.45 7.16
CA ASP A 80 11.91 -17.43 6.99
C ASP A 80 12.56 -17.42 5.60
N ASN A 81 12.26 -16.37 4.79
CA ASN A 81 12.66 -16.21 3.41
C ASN A 81 12.08 -17.26 2.43
N SER A 82 11.14 -18.09 2.89
CA SER A 82 10.41 -18.95 1.97
C SER A 82 9.47 -18.14 1.08
N ARG A 83 9.33 -18.59 -0.18
CA ARG A 83 8.45 -17.98 -1.17
C ARG A 83 7.63 -19.06 -1.85
N LYS A 84 6.37 -18.77 -2.13
CA LYS A 84 5.46 -19.68 -2.81
C LYS A 84 4.71 -18.95 -3.91
N GLU A 85 4.51 -19.62 -5.03
CA GLU A 85 3.70 -19.15 -6.15
C GLU A 85 2.64 -20.20 -6.47
N GLU A 86 1.38 -19.77 -6.56
CA GLU A 86 0.26 -20.65 -6.84
C GLU A 86 -0.73 -19.97 -7.79
N PRO A 87 -1.20 -20.65 -8.84
CA PRO A 87 -2.22 -20.09 -9.72
C PRO A 87 -3.58 -20.06 -9.03
N LEU A 88 -4.32 -18.99 -9.24
CA LEU A 88 -5.74 -18.91 -8.85
C LEU A 88 -6.56 -19.94 -9.63
N THR A 89 -7.47 -20.58 -8.95
CA THR A 89 -8.40 -21.57 -9.52
C THR A 89 -9.81 -21.36 -8.95
N LYS A 90 -10.81 -22.10 -9.44
CA LYS A 90 -12.17 -22.07 -8.87
C LYS A 90 -12.20 -22.52 -7.38
N SER A 91 -11.24 -23.34 -6.95
CA SER A 91 -11.14 -23.85 -5.58
C SER A 91 -10.10 -23.09 -4.73
N PHE A 92 -9.24 -22.29 -5.34
CA PHE A 92 -8.24 -21.46 -4.70
C PHE A 92 -8.39 -20.01 -5.18
N THR A 93 -9.25 -19.27 -4.50
CA THR A 93 -9.57 -17.86 -4.79
C THR A 93 -8.64 -16.91 -4.03
N VAL A 94 -8.66 -15.63 -4.38
CA VAL A 94 -7.91 -14.57 -3.66
C VAL A 94 -8.31 -14.54 -2.19
N GLU A 95 -9.61 -14.62 -1.88
CA GLU A 95 -10.09 -14.65 -0.50
C GLU A 95 -9.48 -15.83 0.29
N LYS A 96 -9.46 -17.02 -0.32
CA LYS A 96 -8.90 -18.21 0.31
C LYS A 96 -7.39 -18.07 0.52
N ALA A 97 -6.68 -17.53 -0.46
CA ALA A 97 -5.25 -17.26 -0.36
C ALA A 97 -4.93 -16.27 0.77
N MET A 98 -5.68 -15.16 0.85
CA MET A 98 -5.55 -14.15 1.92
C MET A 98 -5.82 -14.76 3.30
N ASN A 99 -6.90 -15.52 3.45
CA ASN A 99 -7.24 -16.17 4.72
C ASN A 99 -6.17 -17.20 5.15
N GLN A 100 -5.65 -17.99 4.21
CA GLN A 100 -4.56 -18.93 4.48
C GLN A 100 -3.28 -18.20 4.87
N PHE A 101 -2.95 -17.09 4.21
CA PHE A 101 -1.78 -16.29 4.52
C PHE A 101 -1.90 -15.67 5.93
N ILE A 102 -3.01 -14.99 6.22
CA ILE A 102 -3.24 -14.32 7.51
C ILE A 102 -3.23 -15.33 8.67
N SER A 103 -3.81 -16.52 8.47
CA SER A 103 -3.89 -17.54 9.53
C SER A 103 -2.53 -18.08 10.00
N GLN A 104 -1.46 -17.80 9.25
CA GLN A 104 -0.10 -18.21 9.64
C GLN A 104 0.57 -17.23 10.61
N PHE A 105 -0.04 -16.08 10.89
CA PHE A 105 0.54 -15.07 11.78
C PHE A 105 -0.29 -14.95 13.06
N LEU A 106 0.35 -15.14 14.20
CA LEU A 106 -0.23 -14.92 15.52
C LEU A 106 0.45 -13.70 16.15
N VAL A 107 -0.32 -12.63 16.34
CA VAL A 107 0.18 -11.40 16.99
C VAL A 107 -0.54 -11.20 18.30
N THR A 108 0.23 -11.06 19.38
CA THR A 108 -0.25 -10.77 20.74
C THR A 108 0.34 -9.44 21.22
N GLY A 109 0.01 -9.00 22.42
CA GLY A 109 0.62 -7.79 23.01
C GLY A 109 -0.19 -6.51 22.82
N GLU A 110 0.47 -5.39 23.11
CA GLU A 110 -0.13 -4.04 23.11
C GLU A 110 -0.27 -3.48 21.68
N ASN A 111 -1.37 -2.76 21.40
CA ASN A 111 -1.62 -2.15 20.09
C ASN A 111 -1.56 -3.14 18.90
N LYS A 112 -1.75 -4.44 19.13
CA LYS A 112 -1.76 -5.48 18.09
C LYS A 112 -2.79 -5.23 16.98
N ASN A 113 -3.82 -4.41 17.23
CA ASN A 113 -4.85 -4.05 16.27
C ASN A 113 -4.32 -3.26 15.06
N VAL A 114 -3.15 -2.63 15.18
CA VAL A 114 -2.48 -1.95 14.05
C VAL A 114 -1.44 -2.84 13.37
N CYS A 115 -1.13 -4.02 13.92
CA CYS A 115 -0.21 -4.99 13.34
C CYS A 115 -0.91 -5.83 12.27
N GLY A 116 -1.35 -5.19 11.20
CA GLY A 116 -2.08 -5.79 10.09
C GLY A 116 -1.32 -5.75 8.79
N LEU A 117 -2.04 -6.03 7.71
CA LEU A 117 -1.52 -5.95 6.35
C LEU A 117 -1.76 -4.54 5.78
N TYR A 118 -0.72 -3.95 5.24
CA TYR A 118 -0.76 -2.65 4.56
C TYR A 118 -0.44 -2.83 3.09
N GLY A 119 -1.24 -2.21 2.22
CA GLY A 119 -1.06 -2.40 0.80
C GLY A 119 -2.16 -1.79 -0.04
N TYR A 120 -2.36 -2.32 -1.23
CA TYR A 120 -3.36 -1.84 -2.16
C TYR A 120 -3.99 -2.97 -2.98
N THR A 121 -5.16 -2.65 -3.51
CA THR A 121 -5.85 -3.43 -4.53
C THR A 121 -6.16 -2.51 -5.70
N THR A 122 -5.76 -2.90 -6.92
CA THR A 122 -6.06 -2.11 -8.12
C THR A 122 -7.54 -2.24 -8.50
N PHE A 123 -8.02 -1.31 -9.32
CA PHE A 123 -9.39 -1.38 -9.85
C PHE A 123 -9.64 -2.69 -10.60
N ASN A 124 -8.68 -3.14 -11.42
CA ASN A 124 -8.82 -4.35 -12.24
C ASN A 124 -8.89 -5.64 -11.42
N ALA A 125 -8.48 -5.62 -10.17
CA ALA A 125 -8.61 -6.79 -9.28
C ALA A 125 -10.07 -7.18 -9.01
N VAL A 126 -11.05 -6.33 -9.33
CA VAL A 126 -12.47 -6.65 -9.24
C VAL A 126 -12.82 -7.95 -9.99
N LYS A 127 -12.07 -8.30 -11.05
CA LYS A 127 -12.20 -9.57 -11.78
C LYS A 127 -12.03 -10.83 -10.92
N TYR A 128 -11.37 -10.72 -9.76
CA TYR A 128 -11.15 -11.82 -8.82
C TYR A 128 -12.30 -11.99 -7.83
N PHE A 129 -13.16 -11.00 -7.69
CA PHE A 129 -14.25 -10.95 -6.71
C PHE A 129 -15.62 -11.01 -7.36
N GLU A 130 -15.75 -10.53 -8.62
CA GLU A 130 -17.00 -10.44 -9.34
C GLU A 130 -16.96 -11.21 -10.67
N HIS A 131 -18.15 -11.63 -11.14
CA HIS A 131 -18.29 -12.35 -12.40
C HIS A 131 -18.33 -11.38 -13.60
N ILE A 132 -17.25 -10.62 -13.77
CA ILE A 132 -17.10 -9.66 -14.86
C ILE A 132 -15.84 -9.96 -15.67
N SER A 133 -15.88 -9.59 -16.95
CA SER A 133 -14.70 -9.66 -17.81
C SER A 133 -14.06 -8.27 -17.90
N VAL A 134 -12.86 -8.13 -17.35
CA VAL A 134 -12.05 -6.92 -17.50
C VAL A 134 -11.08 -7.15 -18.65
N LYS A 135 -11.04 -6.21 -19.61
CA LYS A 135 -10.00 -6.25 -20.65
C LYS A 135 -8.64 -5.97 -20.00
N GLU A 136 -7.78 -6.95 -20.06
CA GLU A 136 -6.40 -6.76 -19.64
C GLU A 136 -5.67 -5.97 -20.73
N SER A 137 -5.17 -4.81 -20.38
CA SER A 137 -4.14 -4.15 -21.15
C SER A 137 -2.80 -4.55 -20.54
N HIS A 138 -2.07 -5.44 -21.18
CA HIS A 138 -0.66 -5.63 -20.84
C HIS A 138 0.08 -4.37 -21.21
N ASP A 139 0.34 -3.55 -20.22
CA ASP A 139 1.24 -2.42 -20.34
C ASP A 139 2.59 -2.84 -19.79
N GLU A 140 3.56 -3.04 -20.67
CA GLU A 140 4.94 -3.42 -20.29
C GLU A 140 5.60 -2.42 -19.34
N GLN A 141 5.04 -1.20 -19.24
CA GLN A 141 5.53 -0.15 -18.34
C GLN A 141 4.86 -0.17 -16.96
N ASN A 142 3.85 -1.00 -16.74
CA ASN A 142 3.16 -1.15 -15.47
C ASN A 142 3.30 -2.58 -14.95
N ASP A 143 4.30 -2.77 -14.10
CA ASP A 143 4.61 -4.04 -13.44
C ASP A 143 3.94 -4.18 -12.06
N ALA A 144 3.13 -3.20 -11.65
CA ALA A 144 2.41 -3.24 -10.38
C ALA A 144 1.43 -4.43 -10.34
N PRO A 145 1.50 -5.28 -9.31
CA PRO A 145 0.57 -6.39 -9.15
C PRO A 145 -0.88 -5.90 -8.99
N ASP A 146 -1.85 -6.76 -9.35
CA ASP A 146 -3.28 -6.47 -9.20
C ASP A 146 -3.67 -6.19 -7.74
N LEU A 147 -3.00 -6.86 -6.80
CA LEU A 147 -3.03 -6.53 -5.37
C LEU A 147 -1.68 -6.87 -4.73
N LEU A 148 -1.32 -6.10 -3.70
CA LEU A 148 -0.14 -6.32 -2.88
C LEU A 148 -0.43 -5.89 -1.44
N TYR A 149 -0.23 -6.81 -0.50
CA TYR A 149 -0.34 -6.56 0.93
C TYR A 149 0.88 -7.08 1.66
N ILE A 150 1.41 -6.27 2.57
CA ILE A 150 2.66 -6.51 3.29
C ILE A 150 2.41 -6.43 4.78
N LEU A 151 2.95 -7.38 5.53
CA LEU A 151 3.07 -7.36 6.98
C LEU A 151 4.39 -6.69 7.33
N TYR A 152 4.36 -5.67 8.17
CA TYR A 152 5.56 -4.90 8.54
C TYR A 152 5.94 -5.09 10.00
N LYS A 153 7.24 -5.02 10.30
CA LYS A 153 7.77 -5.11 11.66
C LYS A 153 7.42 -3.88 12.50
N TYR A 154 7.54 -2.68 11.92
CA TYR A 154 7.28 -1.43 12.61
C TYR A 154 6.07 -0.71 12.00
N ILE A 155 5.20 -0.21 12.88
CA ILE A 155 4.08 0.66 12.51
C ILE A 155 4.16 1.93 13.35
N ILE A 156 4.25 3.07 12.70
CA ILE A 156 4.16 4.38 13.33
C ILE A 156 2.75 4.89 13.10
N VAL A 157 2.00 5.11 14.16
CA VAL A 157 0.65 5.67 14.12
C VAL A 157 0.72 7.12 14.53
N PHE A 158 0.33 8.03 13.65
CA PHE A 158 0.20 9.46 13.93
C PHE A 158 -1.27 9.79 14.20
N ASN A 159 -1.57 10.20 15.41
CA ASN A 159 -2.89 10.71 15.80
C ASN A 159 -2.94 12.22 15.59
N HIS A 160 -3.67 12.67 14.57
CA HIS A 160 -3.76 14.09 14.22
C HIS A 160 -4.50 14.93 15.25
N PHE A 161 -5.46 14.33 15.95
CA PHE A 161 -6.25 15.04 16.96
C PHE A 161 -5.44 15.31 18.24
N LYS A 162 -4.66 14.31 18.67
CA LYS A 162 -3.87 14.41 19.92
C LYS A 162 -2.46 14.91 19.70
N ASN A 163 -1.97 15.00 18.45
CA ASN A 163 -0.58 15.22 18.11
C ASN A 163 0.37 14.24 18.84
N GLU A 164 -0.01 12.97 18.80
CA GLU A 164 0.73 11.87 19.43
C GLU A 164 1.21 10.88 18.37
N LEU A 165 2.37 10.30 18.63
CA LEU A 165 2.89 9.15 17.89
C LEU A 165 2.83 7.92 18.76
N THR A 166 2.34 6.81 18.20
CA THR A 166 2.50 5.49 18.78
C THR A 166 3.42 4.68 17.88
N LEU A 167 4.60 4.34 18.39
CA LEU A 167 5.55 3.46 17.74
C LEU A 167 5.23 2.03 18.15
N VAL A 168 4.92 1.16 17.20
CA VAL A 168 4.59 -0.25 17.45
C VAL A 168 5.59 -1.13 16.71
N GLU A 169 6.10 -2.14 17.42
CA GLU A 169 7.05 -3.12 16.91
C GLU A 169 6.54 -4.53 17.14
N MET A 170 6.65 -5.40 16.14
CA MET A 170 6.41 -6.84 16.28
C MET A 170 7.73 -7.58 16.46
N LEU A 171 7.92 -8.20 17.62
CA LEU A 171 9.09 -9.00 17.95
C LEU A 171 8.80 -10.48 17.91
N GLY A 172 9.64 -11.23 17.19
CA GLY A 172 9.74 -12.68 17.30
C GLY A 172 10.41 -13.10 18.61
N GLU A 173 10.36 -14.40 18.91
CA GLU A 173 10.99 -14.93 20.11
C GLU A 173 12.52 -14.70 20.09
N GLY A 174 13.04 -14.09 21.14
CA GLY A 174 14.48 -13.79 21.30
C GLY A 174 15.00 -12.61 20.49
N GLU A 175 14.15 -11.86 19.80
CA GLU A 175 14.56 -10.62 19.13
C GLU A 175 14.68 -9.47 20.12
N GLU A 176 15.66 -8.60 19.89
CA GLU A 176 15.83 -7.35 20.62
C GLU A 176 14.98 -6.23 19.98
N SER A 177 14.55 -5.29 20.83
CA SER A 177 13.75 -4.14 20.37
C SER A 177 14.59 -3.15 19.58
N GLY A 178 14.09 -2.75 18.40
CA GLY A 178 14.64 -1.67 17.58
C GLY A 178 13.89 -0.34 17.73
N LEU A 179 12.97 -0.23 18.70
CA LEU A 179 12.26 1.04 18.96
C LEU A 179 13.20 2.20 19.33
N PRO A 180 14.29 2.01 20.11
CA PRO A 180 15.22 3.10 20.41
C PRO A 180 15.87 3.69 19.14
N GLU A 181 16.29 2.85 18.20
CA GLU A 181 16.89 3.27 16.93
C GLU A 181 15.86 3.96 16.03
N LEU A 182 14.64 3.45 15.99
CA LEU A 182 13.54 4.07 15.25
C LEU A 182 13.20 5.45 15.80
N GLU A 183 13.10 5.59 17.12
CA GLU A 183 12.87 6.88 17.80
C GLU A 183 14.00 7.87 17.49
N ALA A 184 15.26 7.45 17.61
CA ALA A 184 16.40 8.27 17.26
C ALA A 184 16.38 8.75 15.79
N ALA A 185 15.94 7.89 14.86
CA ALA A 185 15.75 8.26 13.47
C ALA A 185 14.65 9.31 13.29
N ILE A 186 13.53 9.18 14.02
CA ILE A 186 12.41 10.14 13.97
C ILE A 186 12.84 11.49 14.55
N GLU A 187 13.63 11.51 15.64
CA GLU A 187 14.13 12.73 16.28
C GLU A 187 15.26 13.39 15.47
N ASN A 188 15.89 12.66 14.57
CA ASN A 188 16.95 13.22 13.73
C ASN A 188 16.40 14.38 12.88
N ARG A 189 17.07 15.53 12.93
CA ARG A 189 16.70 16.73 12.16
C ARG A 189 17.20 16.69 10.72
N ASN A 190 18.13 15.81 10.41
CA ASN A 190 18.74 15.67 9.10
C ASN A 190 18.08 14.50 8.34
N TYR A 191 17.61 14.76 7.13
CA TYR A 191 17.15 13.77 6.18
C TYR A 191 17.60 14.14 4.77
N ALA A 192 17.78 13.14 3.93
CA ALA A 192 18.18 13.35 2.56
C ALA A 192 17.06 14.07 1.76
N SER A 193 17.45 15.06 0.98
CA SER A 193 16.56 15.73 0.03
C SER A 193 17.13 15.56 -1.37
N TYR A 194 16.34 14.96 -2.23
CA TYR A 194 16.73 14.70 -3.61
C TYR A 194 16.02 15.69 -4.56
N ASN A 195 16.67 16.01 -5.67
CA ASN A 195 16.08 16.88 -6.67
C ASN A 195 14.96 16.13 -7.44
N PHE A 196 14.07 16.91 -8.04
CA PHE A 196 13.08 16.42 -9.00
C PHE A 196 13.08 17.37 -10.20
N SER A 197 13.07 16.81 -11.39
CA SER A 197 12.96 17.58 -12.63
C SER A 197 12.22 16.78 -13.71
N VAL A 198 11.47 17.50 -14.52
CA VAL A 198 10.83 16.97 -15.73
C VAL A 198 11.89 16.84 -16.81
N THR A 199 11.98 15.70 -17.51
CA THR A 199 13.07 15.42 -18.47
C THR A 199 12.61 15.35 -19.92
N GLY A 200 11.32 15.49 -20.21
CA GLY A 200 10.79 15.42 -21.57
C GLY A 200 9.38 16.01 -21.68
N PRO A 201 8.80 16.00 -22.87
CA PRO A 201 7.44 16.48 -23.07
C PRO A 201 6.41 15.52 -22.49
N VAL A 202 5.23 16.06 -22.14
CA VAL A 202 4.06 15.25 -21.83
C VAL A 202 3.58 14.56 -23.11
N THR A 203 3.33 13.28 -23.05
CA THR A 203 2.76 12.48 -24.13
C THR A 203 1.44 11.84 -23.75
N SER A 204 0.64 11.45 -24.71
CA SER A 204 -0.59 10.72 -24.50
C SER A 204 -0.78 9.72 -25.64
N PRO A 205 -1.23 8.47 -25.37
CA PRO A 205 -1.45 7.47 -26.42
C PRO A 205 -2.63 7.81 -27.33
N ILE A 206 -3.52 8.72 -26.95
CA ILE A 206 -4.64 9.20 -27.75
C ILE A 206 -4.57 10.72 -27.93
N SER A 207 -4.98 11.20 -29.11
CA SER A 207 -5.07 12.61 -29.43
C SER A 207 -6.22 13.31 -28.70
N ASP A 208 -6.20 14.66 -28.72
CA ASP A 208 -7.31 15.47 -28.18
C ASP A 208 -8.61 15.20 -28.92
N GLU A 209 -8.56 15.08 -30.25
CA GLU A 209 -9.73 14.86 -31.08
C GLU A 209 -10.32 13.46 -30.86
N GLU A 210 -9.48 12.46 -30.69
CA GLU A 210 -9.91 11.10 -30.35
C GLU A 210 -10.57 11.06 -28.98
N HIS A 211 -9.99 11.73 -27.96
CA HIS A 211 -10.59 11.81 -26.65
C HIS A 211 -11.94 12.53 -26.69
N LYS A 212 -12.06 13.65 -27.41
CA LYS A 212 -13.33 14.36 -27.61
C LYS A 212 -14.38 13.48 -28.31
N ALA A 213 -13.96 12.66 -29.30
CA ALA A 213 -14.86 11.71 -29.96
C ALA A 213 -15.37 10.64 -28.96
N ASN A 214 -14.50 10.11 -28.10
CA ASN A 214 -14.88 9.18 -27.06
C ASN A 214 -15.86 9.80 -26.05
N VAL A 215 -15.67 11.08 -25.67
CA VAL A 215 -16.61 11.80 -24.81
C VAL A 215 -17.97 11.93 -25.47
N ARG A 216 -18.05 12.33 -26.75
CA ARG A 216 -19.33 12.40 -27.48
C ARG A 216 -20.06 11.04 -27.54
N LYS A 217 -19.30 9.96 -27.74
CA LYS A 217 -19.82 8.59 -27.71
C LYS A 217 -20.36 8.22 -26.31
N GLY A 218 -19.62 8.56 -25.28
CA GLY A 218 -20.05 8.35 -23.87
C GLY A 218 -21.34 9.08 -23.55
N ILE A 219 -21.47 10.36 -23.96
CA ILE A 219 -22.70 11.13 -23.80
C ILE A 219 -23.88 10.45 -24.50
N ALA A 220 -23.68 9.93 -25.74
CA ALA A 220 -24.73 9.23 -26.45
C ALA A 220 -25.20 7.95 -25.72
N HIS A 221 -24.30 7.21 -25.06
CA HIS A 221 -24.66 6.06 -24.21
C HIS A 221 -25.50 6.49 -22.99
N CYS A 222 -25.12 7.55 -22.30
CA CYS A 222 -25.91 8.08 -21.18
C CYS A 222 -27.30 8.53 -21.62
N MET A 223 -27.39 9.23 -22.76
CA MET A 223 -28.68 9.73 -23.27
C MET A 223 -29.62 8.61 -23.71
N ARG A 224 -29.11 7.45 -24.11
CA ARG A 224 -29.93 6.26 -24.42
C ARG A 224 -30.34 5.46 -23.19
N GLY A 225 -29.77 5.75 -22.01
CA GLY A 225 -30.00 5.01 -20.79
C GLY A 225 -29.20 3.70 -20.68
N ASP A 226 -28.16 3.54 -21.50
CA ASP A 226 -27.28 2.36 -21.44
C ASP A 226 -26.48 2.33 -20.11
N VAL A 227 -26.18 3.49 -19.54
CA VAL A 227 -25.46 3.68 -18.29
C VAL A 227 -25.97 4.91 -17.55
N PHE A 228 -25.90 4.93 -16.22
CA PHE A 228 -26.18 6.12 -15.39
C PHE A 228 -25.00 7.09 -15.38
N GLN A 229 -23.81 6.53 -15.33
CA GLN A 229 -22.56 7.28 -15.24
C GLN A 229 -21.49 6.51 -16.02
N ILE A 230 -20.64 7.26 -16.71
CA ILE A 230 -19.46 6.72 -17.36
C ILE A 230 -18.26 7.63 -17.06
N VAL A 231 -17.14 7.03 -16.68
CA VAL A 231 -15.89 7.74 -16.46
C VAL A 231 -14.95 7.43 -17.60
N LEU A 232 -14.62 8.44 -18.40
CA LEU A 232 -13.69 8.35 -19.51
C LEU A 232 -12.34 8.87 -19.03
N SER A 233 -11.33 8.01 -19.05
CA SER A 233 -9.96 8.36 -18.67
C SER A 233 -9.09 8.63 -19.89
N ARG A 234 -8.08 9.49 -19.70
CA ARG A 234 -7.00 9.71 -20.64
C ARG A 234 -5.69 9.64 -19.88
N ARG A 235 -4.75 8.84 -20.37
CA ARG A 235 -3.41 8.74 -19.78
C ARG A 235 -2.51 9.81 -20.35
N PHE A 236 -1.81 10.50 -19.45
CA PHE A 236 -0.68 11.35 -19.77
C PHE A 236 0.58 10.75 -19.17
N VAL A 237 1.65 10.75 -19.92
CA VAL A 237 2.96 10.24 -19.50
C VAL A 237 3.95 11.39 -19.53
N GLN A 238 4.60 11.63 -18.39
CA GLN A 238 5.60 12.68 -18.20
C GLN A 238 6.90 12.04 -17.71
N PRO A 239 7.95 11.99 -18.55
CA PRO A 239 9.26 11.57 -18.09
C PRO A 239 9.79 12.52 -17.01
N TYR A 240 10.43 11.97 -15.99
CA TYR A 240 11.04 12.75 -14.91
C TYR A 240 12.34 12.08 -14.45
N ALA A 241 13.13 12.82 -13.67
CA ALA A 241 14.29 12.33 -12.95
C ALA A 241 14.27 12.84 -11.52
N GLY A 242 14.73 12.00 -10.58
CA GLY A 242 14.84 12.34 -9.17
C GLY A 242 13.71 11.79 -8.31
N ASP A 243 13.36 12.53 -7.25
CA ASP A 243 12.48 12.07 -6.18
C ASP A 243 11.00 12.22 -6.53
N ASP A 244 10.34 11.13 -6.87
CA ASP A 244 8.90 11.05 -7.17
C ASP A 244 8.01 11.38 -5.95
N PHE A 245 8.50 11.21 -4.74
CA PHE A 245 7.77 11.60 -3.53
C PHE A 245 7.48 13.12 -3.49
N LYS A 246 8.25 13.95 -4.20
CA LYS A 246 7.93 15.37 -4.38
C LYS A 246 6.63 15.57 -5.18
N VAL A 247 6.34 14.69 -6.15
CA VAL A 247 5.09 14.71 -6.90
C VAL A 247 3.92 14.37 -5.98
N TYR A 248 4.06 13.31 -5.16
CA TYR A 248 3.06 12.96 -4.14
C TYR A 248 2.77 14.16 -3.21
N ARG A 249 3.79 14.82 -2.69
CA ARG A 249 3.64 15.98 -1.79
C ARG A 249 2.93 17.16 -2.46
N ALA A 250 3.23 17.42 -3.74
CA ALA A 250 2.55 18.46 -4.51
C ALA A 250 1.09 18.09 -4.79
N LEU A 251 0.85 16.84 -5.24
CA LEU A 251 -0.51 16.34 -5.52
C LEU A 251 -1.39 16.39 -4.29
N ARG A 252 -0.89 15.97 -3.13
CA ARG A 252 -1.57 16.02 -1.85
C ARG A 252 -2.07 17.43 -1.48
N SER A 253 -1.35 18.49 -1.86
CA SER A 253 -1.77 19.88 -1.60
C SER A 253 -2.82 20.40 -2.59
N ILE A 254 -2.91 19.80 -3.78
CA ILE A 254 -3.83 20.23 -4.85
C ILE A 254 -5.15 19.44 -4.73
N ASN A 255 -5.07 18.17 -4.48
CA ASN A 255 -6.22 17.26 -4.40
C ASN A 255 -6.06 16.31 -3.21
N PRO A 256 -6.38 16.77 -2.00
CA PRO A 256 -6.34 15.97 -0.79
C PRO A 256 -7.54 15.01 -0.76
N SER A 257 -7.40 13.81 -1.25
CA SER A 257 -8.45 12.79 -1.23
C SER A 257 -7.90 11.44 -0.83
#